data_0a0c2524a370e7326abd8b19649f409e
#
_entry.id   0a0c2524a370e7326abd8b19649f409e
#
_cell.length_a   1.000
_cell.length_b   1.000
_cell.length_c   1.000
_cell.angle_alpha   90.00
_cell.angle_beta   90.00
_cell.angle_gamma   90.00
#
_symmetry.space_group_name_H-M   'P 1'
#
loop_
_entity.id
_entity.type
_entity.pdbx_description
1 polymer ?
#
loop_
_entity_poly.entity_id
_entity_poly.type
_entity_poly.pdbx_seq_one_letter_code
_entity_poly.pdbx_strand_id
1 'polypeptide(L)'
;MPTTLAETVDAFYAAGNRMLQSDLSAFEAIWSEADDITDLGPTGAFHSGRAAVMAEFAREGAMNFRGTLRAEDRHLVESGNLGYVVCVERTSGMSQAGEPIAVDIRSTTVFRKEKGHWRAVHHHTDRF
;
A
#
# COMPACT_ATOMS: atom_id res chain seq x y z
N MET A 1 5.33 -10.25 14.29
CA MET A 1 5.71 -9.85 12.92
C MET A 1 5.24 -10.89 11.92
N PRO A 2 4.64 -10.47 10.81
CA PRO A 2 4.27 -11.41 9.75
C PRO A 2 5.52 -12.11 9.19
N THR A 3 5.45 -13.43 8.99
CA THR A 3 6.56 -14.23 8.48
C THR A 3 6.27 -14.81 7.10
N THR A 4 5.01 -14.86 6.69
CA THR A 4 4.63 -15.33 5.36
C THR A 4 4.22 -14.14 4.47
N LEU A 5 4.30 -14.33 3.16
CA LEU A 5 3.85 -13.30 2.23
C LEU A 5 2.35 -13.01 2.42
N ALA A 6 1.53 -14.05 2.60
CA ALA A 6 0.09 -13.87 2.80
C ALA A 6 -0.20 -13.03 4.05
N GLU A 7 0.47 -13.32 5.16
CA GLU A 7 0.33 -12.53 6.39
C GLU A 7 0.79 -11.08 6.19
N THR A 8 1.85 -10.89 5.41
CA THR A 8 2.37 -9.55 5.11
C THR A 8 1.39 -8.75 4.25
N VAL A 9 0.74 -9.38 3.28
CA VAL A 9 -0.30 -8.73 2.46
C VAL A 9 -1.47 -8.30 3.35
N ASP A 10 -1.93 -9.16 4.26
CA ASP A 10 -2.98 -8.80 5.22
C ASP A 10 -2.55 -7.61 6.09
N ALA A 11 -1.32 -7.62 6.59
CA ALA A 11 -0.79 -6.53 7.40
C ALA A 11 -0.66 -5.23 6.59
N PHE A 12 -0.29 -5.33 5.32
CA PHE A 12 -0.19 -4.17 4.43
C PHE A 12 -1.53 -3.46 4.29
N TYR A 13 -2.60 -4.21 4.04
CA TYR A 13 -3.94 -3.62 3.89
C TYR A 13 -4.54 -3.19 5.23
N ALA A 14 -4.25 -3.88 6.33
CA ALA A 14 -4.62 -3.40 7.66
C ALA A 14 -3.94 -2.05 7.97
N ALA A 15 -2.65 -1.92 7.63
CA ALA A 15 -1.92 -0.67 7.78
C ALA A 15 -2.47 0.44 6.88
N GLY A 16 -2.86 0.09 5.64
CA GLY A 16 -3.51 1.02 4.72
C GLY A 16 -4.82 1.56 5.28
N ASN A 17 -5.61 0.72 5.93
CA ASN A 17 -6.84 1.15 6.60
C ASN A 17 -6.56 2.13 7.75
N ARG A 18 -5.48 1.93 8.48
CA ARG A 18 -5.07 2.88 9.53
C ARG A 18 -4.62 4.20 8.95
N MET A 19 -3.94 4.18 7.80
CA MET A 19 -3.54 5.39 7.09
C MET A 19 -4.75 6.21 6.66
N LEU A 20 -5.85 5.58 6.23
CA LEU A 20 -7.10 6.26 5.91
C LEU A 20 -7.67 7.00 7.13
N GLN A 21 -7.34 6.58 8.34
CA GLN A 21 -7.70 7.23 9.59
C GLN A 21 -6.59 8.16 10.10
N SER A 22 -5.66 8.53 9.24
CA SER A 22 -4.52 9.42 9.53
C SER A 22 -3.45 8.85 10.47
N ASP A 23 -3.40 7.51 10.62
CA ASP A 23 -2.34 6.83 11.36
C ASP A 23 -1.40 6.15 10.38
N LEU A 24 -0.23 6.73 10.18
CA LEU A 24 0.76 6.28 9.20
C LEU A 24 1.74 5.24 9.74
N SER A 25 1.82 5.08 11.05
CA SER A 25 2.94 4.35 11.68
C SER A 25 3.11 2.92 11.18
N ALA A 26 2.00 2.17 11.08
CA ALA A 26 2.06 0.78 10.63
C ALA A 26 2.39 0.69 9.14
N PHE A 27 1.88 1.61 8.33
CA PHE A 27 2.13 1.61 6.89
C PHE A 27 3.59 1.94 6.58
N GLU A 28 4.15 2.94 7.24
CA GLU A 28 5.57 3.27 7.10
C GLU A 28 6.47 2.09 7.52
N ALA A 29 6.08 1.38 8.59
CA ALA A 29 6.87 0.28 9.12
C ALA A 29 6.92 -0.95 8.20
N ILE A 30 5.89 -1.19 7.40
CA ILE A 30 5.84 -2.37 6.51
C ILE A 30 6.64 -2.16 5.21
N TRP A 31 6.98 -0.93 4.87
CA TRP A 31 7.83 -0.63 3.73
C TRP A 31 9.29 -0.82 4.05
N SER A 32 10.08 -1.23 3.06
CA SER A 32 11.53 -1.32 3.18
C SER A 32 12.14 0.03 3.52
N GLU A 33 13.19 0.03 4.32
CA GLU A 33 13.98 1.23 4.61
C GLU A 33 14.99 1.56 3.50
N ALA A 34 15.14 0.67 2.51
CA ALA A 34 16.05 0.89 1.39
C ALA A 34 15.56 2.04 0.50
N ASP A 35 16.50 2.60 -0.28
CA ASP A 35 16.19 3.75 -1.12
C ASP A 35 15.79 3.36 -2.55
N ASP A 36 15.62 2.07 -2.81
CA ASP A 36 15.15 1.57 -4.11
C ASP A 36 13.65 1.32 -4.18
N ILE A 37 12.90 1.79 -3.19
CA ILE A 37 11.44 1.64 -3.20
C ILE A 37 10.78 2.65 -4.12
N THR A 38 9.63 2.28 -4.66
CA THR A 38 8.86 3.12 -5.59
C THR A 38 7.38 2.99 -5.33
N ASP A 39 6.64 4.06 -5.60
CA ASP A 39 5.19 4.10 -5.48
C ASP A 39 4.60 4.90 -6.63
N LEU A 40 3.72 4.26 -7.41
CA LEU A 40 3.05 4.87 -8.56
C LEU A 40 1.54 4.84 -8.31
N GLY A 41 0.96 6.02 -8.28
CA GLY A 41 -0.47 6.18 -8.01
C GLY A 41 -1.33 6.26 -9.27
N PRO A 42 -2.66 6.12 -9.11
CA PRO A 42 -3.58 5.97 -10.25
C PRO A 42 -3.82 7.29 -11.01
N THR A 43 -3.32 8.39 -10.52
CA THR A 43 -3.47 9.70 -11.16
C THR A 43 -2.17 10.22 -11.76
N GLY A 44 -1.19 9.34 -11.97
CA GLY A 44 0.08 9.66 -12.61
C GLY A 44 1.22 9.97 -11.64
N ALA A 45 1.00 9.81 -10.34
CA ALA A 45 2.06 10.00 -9.36
C ALA A 45 3.18 8.97 -9.56
N PHE A 46 4.42 9.43 -9.48
CA PHE A 46 5.60 8.59 -9.60
C PHE A 46 6.61 9.04 -8.54
N HIS A 47 6.76 8.23 -7.49
CA HIS A 47 7.68 8.54 -6.39
C HIS A 47 8.75 7.45 -6.29
N SER A 48 10.00 7.86 -6.21
CA SER A 48 11.14 6.96 -6.13
C SER A 48 12.03 7.37 -4.95
N GLY A 49 12.44 6.38 -4.16
CA GLY A 49 13.26 6.57 -2.98
C GLY A 49 12.42 6.77 -1.71
N ARG A 50 13.00 6.40 -0.57
CA ARG A 50 12.29 6.39 0.71
C ARG A 50 11.72 7.75 1.10
N ALA A 51 12.50 8.81 0.95
CA ALA A 51 12.05 10.15 1.34
C ALA A 51 10.81 10.59 0.55
N ALA A 52 10.82 10.40 -0.77
CA ALA A 52 9.71 10.78 -1.64
C ALA A 52 8.47 9.92 -1.39
N VAL A 53 8.65 8.60 -1.22
CA VAL A 53 7.55 7.67 -0.97
C VAL A 53 6.90 7.95 0.37
N MET A 54 7.68 8.16 1.42
CA MET A 54 7.13 8.47 2.75
C MET A 54 6.44 9.83 2.78
N ALA A 55 6.96 10.82 2.05
CA ALA A 55 6.32 12.15 1.93
C ALA A 55 4.94 12.05 1.25
N GLU A 56 4.79 11.17 0.26
CA GLU A 56 3.51 10.95 -0.39
C GLU A 56 2.50 10.31 0.57
N PHE A 57 2.92 9.32 1.36
CA PHE A 57 2.02 8.71 2.34
C PHE A 57 1.61 9.70 3.43
N ALA A 58 2.52 10.58 3.85
CA ALA A 58 2.18 11.65 4.79
C ALA A 58 1.15 12.62 4.20
N ARG A 59 1.29 12.95 2.91
CA ARG A 59 0.32 13.80 2.20
C ARG A 59 -1.06 13.12 2.14
N GLU A 60 -1.10 11.84 1.78
CA GLU A 60 -2.35 11.08 1.71
C GLU A 60 -3.01 10.94 3.09
N GLY A 61 -2.23 10.64 4.11
CA GLY A 61 -2.74 10.54 5.48
C GLY A 61 -3.34 11.85 5.99
N ALA A 62 -2.75 12.98 5.59
CA ALA A 62 -3.25 14.31 5.96
C ALA A 62 -4.57 14.68 5.25
N MET A 63 -4.91 13.99 4.17
CA MET A 63 -6.17 14.21 3.46
C MET A 63 -7.39 13.69 4.20
N ASN A 64 -7.18 12.83 5.19
CA ASN A 64 -8.24 12.35 6.08
C ASN A 64 -9.41 11.70 5.34
N PHE A 65 -9.10 10.78 4.43
CA PHE A 65 -10.09 10.14 3.57
C PHE A 65 -11.15 9.34 4.32
N ARG A 66 -10.78 8.73 5.46
CA ARG A 66 -11.68 7.85 6.21
C ARG A 66 -12.10 6.63 5.41
N GLY A 67 -13.09 5.91 5.92
CA GLY A 67 -13.60 4.71 5.26
C GLY A 67 -12.70 3.51 5.45
N THR A 68 -12.91 2.51 4.60
CA THR A 68 -12.14 1.27 4.62
C THR A 68 -11.67 0.88 3.23
N LEU A 69 -10.57 0.17 3.19
CA LEU A 69 -9.94 -0.36 1.99
C LEU A 69 -9.88 -1.87 2.13
N ARG A 70 -10.25 -2.60 1.08
CA ARG A 70 -10.05 -4.05 1.03
C ARG A 70 -9.43 -4.46 -0.30
N ALA A 71 -8.63 -5.52 -0.24
CA ALA A 71 -8.03 -6.11 -1.43
C ALA A 71 -8.84 -7.35 -1.82
N GLU A 72 -9.39 -7.35 -3.02
CA GLU A 72 -10.17 -8.44 -3.58
C GLU A 72 -9.46 -9.07 -4.76
N ASP A 73 -9.81 -10.32 -5.08
CA ASP A 73 -9.23 -11.05 -6.21
C ASP A 73 -7.70 -11.13 -6.13
N ARG A 74 -7.19 -11.50 -4.97
CA ARG A 74 -5.77 -11.55 -4.67
C ARG A 74 -5.09 -12.72 -5.37
N HIS A 75 -3.98 -12.41 -6.06
CA HIS A 75 -3.08 -13.41 -6.64
C HIS A 75 -1.68 -13.17 -6.07
N LEU A 76 -1.20 -14.12 -5.26
CA LEU A 76 0.10 -14.03 -4.61
C LEU A 76 1.07 -14.98 -5.29
N VAL A 77 2.28 -14.48 -5.56
CA VAL A 77 3.36 -15.27 -6.14
C VAL A 77 4.64 -15.00 -5.34
N GLU A 78 5.35 -16.08 -4.97
CA GLU A 78 6.66 -16.01 -4.32
C GLU A 78 7.71 -16.65 -5.20
N SER A 79 8.89 -16.05 -5.25
CA SER A 79 10.06 -16.63 -5.91
C SER A 79 11.31 -16.16 -5.18
N GLY A 80 11.90 -17.04 -4.35
CA GLY A 80 13.05 -16.69 -3.53
C GLY A 80 12.74 -15.56 -2.55
N ASN A 81 13.50 -14.48 -2.64
CA ASN A 81 13.35 -13.32 -1.75
C ASN A 81 12.40 -12.25 -2.31
N LEU A 82 11.77 -12.51 -3.45
CA LEU A 82 10.79 -11.58 -4.03
C LEU A 82 9.43 -12.25 -4.08
N GLY A 83 8.41 -11.45 -3.92
CA GLY A 83 7.03 -11.88 -4.09
C GLY A 83 6.17 -10.70 -4.49
N TYR A 84 4.97 -10.98 -4.97
CA TYR A 84 4.04 -9.92 -5.30
C TYR A 84 2.61 -10.35 -5.06
N VAL A 85 1.75 -9.37 -4.89
CA VAL A 85 0.29 -9.55 -4.93
C VAL A 85 -0.28 -8.68 -6.03
N VAL A 86 -1.15 -9.27 -6.84
CA VAL A 86 -2.00 -8.55 -7.78
C VAL A 86 -3.42 -8.65 -7.25
N CYS A 87 -4.13 -7.54 -7.21
CA CYS A 87 -5.50 -7.51 -6.67
C CYS A 87 -6.27 -6.28 -7.15
N VAL A 88 -7.52 -6.21 -6.75
CA VAL A 88 -8.34 -5.02 -6.89
C VAL A 88 -8.49 -4.40 -5.51
N GLU A 89 -8.14 -3.13 -5.39
CA GLU A 89 -8.34 -2.36 -4.16
C GLU A 89 -9.68 -1.65 -4.25
N ARG A 90 -10.59 -1.98 -3.33
CA ARG A 90 -11.91 -1.37 -3.26
C ARG A 90 -12.07 -0.60 -1.97
N THR A 91 -12.69 0.56 -2.06
CA THR A 91 -12.93 1.41 -0.90
C THR A 91 -14.41 1.53 -0.59
N SER A 92 -14.72 1.81 0.68
CA SER A 92 -16.08 2.04 1.16
C SER A 92 -16.05 3.17 2.19
N GLY A 93 -16.97 4.11 2.08
CA GLY A 93 -17.13 5.17 3.08
C GLY A 93 -16.03 6.22 3.06
N MET A 94 -15.24 6.32 2.00
CA MET A 94 -14.24 7.37 1.86
C MET A 94 -14.89 8.71 1.53
N SER A 95 -14.23 9.79 1.95
CA SER A 95 -14.63 11.14 1.61
C SER A 95 -13.40 12.00 1.35
N GLN A 96 -13.58 13.05 0.56
CA GLN A 96 -12.56 14.05 0.31
C GLN A 96 -13.23 15.43 0.41
N ALA A 97 -12.69 16.27 1.28
CA ALA A 97 -13.25 17.61 1.53
C ALA A 97 -14.76 17.55 1.86
N GLY A 98 -15.19 16.53 2.61
CA GLY A 98 -16.59 16.36 3.01
C GLY A 98 -17.48 15.69 1.97
N GLU A 99 -16.98 15.42 0.76
CA GLU A 99 -17.77 14.79 -0.30
C GLU A 99 -17.45 13.28 -0.36
N PRO A 100 -18.48 12.42 -0.48
CA PRO A 100 -18.23 10.98 -0.66
C PRO A 100 -17.45 10.70 -1.94
N ILE A 101 -16.46 9.83 -1.85
CA ILE A 101 -15.72 9.36 -3.03
C ILE A 101 -15.65 7.83 -3.02
N ALA A 102 -15.51 7.25 -4.19
CA ALA A 102 -15.25 5.83 -4.36
C ALA A 102 -13.99 5.66 -5.20
N VAL A 103 -13.07 4.85 -4.70
CA VAL A 103 -11.81 4.57 -5.41
C VAL A 103 -11.71 3.05 -5.55
N ASP A 104 -11.89 2.56 -6.78
CA ASP A 104 -11.69 1.17 -7.14
C ASP A 104 -10.55 1.14 -8.15
N ILE A 105 -9.46 0.48 -7.81
CA ILE A 105 -8.24 0.50 -8.60
C ILE A 105 -7.63 -0.90 -8.70
N ARG A 106 -6.88 -1.11 -9.77
CA ARG A 106 -6.07 -2.32 -9.92
C ARG A 106 -4.72 -2.07 -9.29
N SER A 107 -4.14 -3.10 -8.68
CA SER A 107 -2.95 -2.93 -7.87
C SER A 107 -1.98 -4.08 -8.06
N THR A 108 -0.69 -3.74 -8.10
CA THR A 108 0.41 -4.68 -7.94
C THR A 108 1.32 -4.16 -6.85
N THR A 109 1.58 -4.99 -5.84
CA THR A 109 2.54 -4.67 -4.79
C THR A 109 3.63 -5.73 -4.79
N VAL A 110 4.88 -5.29 -4.87
CA VAL A 110 6.05 -6.17 -4.79
C VAL A 110 6.63 -6.09 -3.39
N PHE A 111 6.93 -7.26 -2.84
CA PHE A 111 7.54 -7.42 -1.52
C PHE A 111 8.90 -8.09 -1.67
N ARG A 112 9.82 -7.72 -0.79
CA ARG A 112 11.15 -8.34 -0.72
C ARG A 112 11.36 -8.84 0.70
N LYS A 113 11.91 -10.05 0.82
CA LYS A 113 12.24 -10.62 2.11
C LYS A 113 13.60 -10.10 2.56
N GLU A 114 13.58 -9.35 3.65
CA GLU A 114 14.76 -8.70 4.23
C GLU A 114 14.92 -9.17 5.66
N LYS A 115 16.06 -9.78 5.99
CA LYS A 115 16.34 -10.28 7.35
C LYS A 115 15.21 -11.16 7.89
N GLY A 116 14.65 -12.02 7.04
CA GLY A 116 13.57 -12.93 7.42
C GLY A 116 12.17 -12.34 7.43
N HIS A 117 12.01 -11.07 7.07
CA HIS A 117 10.70 -10.41 7.05
C HIS A 117 10.38 -9.84 5.67
N TRP A 118 9.15 -10.03 5.22
CA TRP A 118 8.68 -9.42 3.98
C TRP A 118 8.41 -7.93 4.17
N ARG A 119 8.90 -7.11 3.25
CA ARG A 119 8.70 -5.66 3.24
C ARG A 119 8.25 -5.21 1.87
N ALA A 120 7.34 -4.25 1.82
CA ALA A 120 6.92 -3.67 0.55
C ALA A 120 8.06 -2.86 -0.07
N VAL A 121 8.28 -3.03 -1.37
CA VAL A 121 9.31 -2.30 -2.11
C VAL A 121 8.74 -1.56 -3.31
N HIS A 122 7.53 -1.90 -3.75
CA HIS A 122 6.88 -1.26 -4.89
C HIS A 122 5.37 -1.42 -4.80
N HIS A 123 4.65 -0.37 -5.14
CA HIS A 123 3.19 -0.38 -5.24
C HIS A 123 2.80 0.43 -6.46
N HIS A 124 2.03 -0.16 -7.36
CA HIS A 124 1.56 0.51 -8.56
C HIS A 124 0.07 0.26 -8.71
N THR A 125 -0.68 1.33 -8.86
CA THR A 125 -2.12 1.27 -9.03
C THR A 125 -2.55 2.01 -10.27
N ASP A 126 -3.64 1.55 -10.89
CA ASP A 126 -4.29 2.25 -11.96
C ASP A 126 -5.81 2.12 -11.83
N ARG A 127 -6.51 2.93 -12.59
CA ARG A 127 -7.98 2.89 -12.63
C ARG A 127 -8.45 1.82 -13.61
N PHE A 128 -9.70 1.38 -13.37
CA PHE A 128 -10.39 0.56 -14.36
C PHE A 128 -10.64 1.36 -15.63
#